data_52affac962e3428ac9102bc407e24d11
#
_entry.id   52affac962e3428ac9102bc407e24d11
#
_cell.length_a   1.000
_cell.length_b   1.000
_cell.length_c   1.000
_cell.angle_alpha   90.00
_cell.angle_beta   90.00
_cell.angle_gamma   90.00
#
_symmetry.space_group_name_H-M   'P 1'
#
loop_
_entity.id
_entity.type
_entity.pdbx_description
1 polymer ?
#
loop_
_entity_poly.entity_id
_entity_poly.type
_entity_poly.pdbx_seq_one_letter_code
_entity_poly.pdbx_strand_id
1 'polypeptide(L)'
;MRRKHRLKELTIKDNFMFGAVMMDENNCKGLLERVLEIPIDRVEVSREKSIVYHPEYKGVRLDVYAKDECQSHYNVEMQMKRKAALGKRSRYYQSQMDMELLLSGEDYSELPDTYVIFICDFDPFEEEKYRYTFKMNCKESGKTNLEDGRTIVFLNTHGKNESEVPKELVTFLKYVKADLAGSEEAFDDSYVEQLQDFIRKIKGSREMEERFMIFEEMLKEERAEGFAKGREEGLQEGRSTLKETLLLFLQKFGDVPDEVLEQIQAQQDMEVLKNWMQTAFQSKTLEEFVQKM
;
A
#
# COMPACT_ATOMS: atom_id res chain seq x y z
N MET A 1 -12.77 -20.01 -11.36
CA MET A 1 -13.69 -19.23 -10.50
C MET A 1 -13.03 -19.06 -9.14
N ARG A 2 -12.59 -17.85 -8.73
CA ARG A 2 -12.13 -17.60 -7.35
C ARG A 2 -13.35 -17.64 -6.43
N ARG A 3 -13.23 -18.40 -5.31
CA ARG A 3 -14.25 -18.48 -4.26
C ARG A 3 -14.54 -17.04 -3.77
N LYS A 4 -15.80 -16.60 -3.74
CA LYS A 4 -16.20 -15.36 -3.09
C LYS A 4 -15.86 -15.52 -1.60
N HIS A 5 -14.99 -14.66 -1.07
CA HIS A 5 -14.78 -14.58 0.37
C HIS A 5 -16.12 -14.20 1.02
N ARG A 6 -16.44 -14.85 2.13
CA ARG A 6 -17.60 -14.49 2.94
C ARG A 6 -17.11 -13.73 4.15
N LEU A 7 -17.86 -12.76 4.63
CA LEU A 7 -17.53 -12.00 5.84
C LEU A 7 -17.15 -12.93 7.01
N LYS A 8 -17.82 -14.09 7.13
CA LYS A 8 -17.56 -15.10 8.17
C LYS A 8 -16.18 -15.77 8.09
N GLU A 9 -15.53 -15.73 6.93
CA GLU A 9 -14.20 -16.34 6.69
C GLU A 9 -13.06 -15.38 6.95
N LEU A 10 -13.35 -14.08 7.22
CA LEU A 10 -12.32 -13.07 7.47
C LEU A 10 -11.74 -13.20 8.88
N THR A 11 -10.46 -12.88 9.00
CA THR A 11 -9.76 -12.70 10.28
C THR A 11 -9.39 -11.24 10.47
N ILE A 12 -8.84 -10.86 11.60
CA ILE A 12 -8.43 -9.48 11.87
C ILE A 12 -7.40 -8.94 10.86
N LYS A 13 -6.63 -9.81 10.22
CA LYS A 13 -5.62 -9.40 9.23
C LYS A 13 -6.19 -9.02 7.87
N ASP A 14 -7.46 -9.30 7.60
CA ASP A 14 -8.13 -8.84 6.38
C ASP A 14 -8.45 -7.35 6.48
N ASN A 15 -8.09 -6.56 5.48
CA ASN A 15 -8.22 -5.09 5.50
C ASN A 15 -9.62 -4.61 5.88
N PHE A 16 -10.67 -5.27 5.35
CA PHE A 16 -12.05 -4.92 5.71
C PHE A 16 -12.31 -5.15 7.20
N MET A 17 -11.93 -6.33 7.71
CA MET A 17 -12.15 -6.68 9.11
C MET A 17 -11.31 -5.80 10.04
N PHE A 18 -10.03 -5.58 9.72
CA PHE A 18 -9.15 -4.70 10.49
C PHE A 18 -9.72 -3.29 10.60
N GLY A 19 -10.07 -2.68 9.46
CA GLY A 19 -10.69 -1.36 9.45
C GLY A 19 -12.00 -1.32 10.24
N ALA A 20 -12.87 -2.34 10.12
CA ALA A 20 -14.14 -2.38 10.85
C ALA A 20 -13.94 -2.53 12.37
N VAL A 21 -12.95 -3.31 12.82
CA VAL A 21 -12.61 -3.51 14.24
C VAL A 21 -11.99 -2.25 14.83
N MET A 22 -11.07 -1.60 14.11
CA MET A 22 -10.34 -0.44 14.59
C MET A 22 -11.15 0.87 14.52
N MET A 23 -12.35 0.86 13.93
CA MET A 23 -13.30 1.98 14.06
C MET A 23 -13.85 2.15 15.47
N ASP A 24 -13.79 1.12 16.30
CA ASP A 24 -14.10 1.25 17.70
C ASP A 24 -12.91 1.90 18.42
N GLU A 25 -13.18 3.03 19.10
CA GLU A 25 -12.15 3.83 19.77
C GLU A 25 -11.40 3.05 20.85
N ASN A 26 -12.07 2.16 21.58
CA ASN A 26 -11.44 1.33 22.61
C ASN A 26 -10.52 0.27 21.99
N ASN A 27 -10.93 -0.33 20.87
CA ASN A 27 -10.10 -1.28 20.14
C ASN A 27 -8.86 -0.58 19.57
N CYS A 28 -9.02 0.59 18.97
CA CYS A 28 -7.92 1.38 18.43
C CYS A 28 -6.96 1.85 19.54
N LYS A 29 -7.48 2.41 20.62
CA LYS A 29 -6.71 2.80 21.80
C LYS A 29 -5.89 1.64 22.35
N GLY A 30 -6.52 0.50 22.59
CA GLY A 30 -5.84 -0.68 23.13
C GLY A 30 -4.71 -1.21 22.23
N LEU A 31 -4.84 -1.05 20.91
CA LEU A 31 -3.75 -1.33 19.96
C LEU A 31 -2.60 -0.35 20.14
N LEU A 32 -2.88 0.96 20.10
CA LEU A 32 -1.87 2.00 20.20
C LEU A 32 -1.07 1.92 21.50
N GLU A 33 -1.74 1.73 22.64
CA GLU A 33 -1.10 1.57 23.95
C GLU A 33 -0.14 0.37 23.98
N ARG A 34 -0.50 -0.77 23.36
CA ARG A 34 0.37 -1.94 23.27
C ARG A 34 1.58 -1.76 22.35
N VAL A 35 1.38 -1.04 21.26
CA VAL A 35 2.44 -0.82 20.26
C VAL A 35 3.46 0.18 20.74
N LEU A 36 3.00 1.26 21.39
CA LEU A 36 3.81 2.42 21.72
C LEU A 36 4.27 2.42 23.19
N GLU A 37 3.65 1.61 24.04
CA GLU A 37 3.90 1.56 25.49
C GLU A 37 3.68 2.93 26.18
N ILE A 38 2.71 3.69 25.70
CA ILE A 38 2.30 4.97 26.26
C ILE A 38 0.84 4.89 26.71
N PRO A 39 0.45 5.54 27.83
CA PRO A 39 -0.95 5.67 28.19
C PRO A 39 -1.63 6.64 27.23
N ILE A 40 -2.84 6.29 26.80
CA ILE A 40 -3.70 7.14 25.96
C ILE A 40 -5.03 7.25 26.67
N ASP A 41 -5.55 8.46 26.87
CA ASP A 41 -6.84 8.64 27.54
C ASP A 41 -8.00 8.40 26.56
N ARG A 42 -7.96 9.06 25.41
CA ARG A 42 -9.01 8.98 24.38
C ARG A 42 -8.41 8.96 22.99
N VAL A 43 -9.11 8.29 22.07
CA VAL A 43 -8.77 8.26 20.63
C VAL A 43 -10.00 8.60 19.83
N GLU A 44 -9.86 9.46 18.84
CA GLU A 44 -10.85 9.69 17.79
C GLU A 44 -10.39 8.97 16.52
N VAL A 45 -11.24 8.12 15.94
CA VAL A 45 -10.85 7.27 14.80
C VAL A 45 -11.59 7.65 13.53
N SER A 46 -10.86 7.71 12.42
CA SER A 46 -11.40 7.86 11.06
C SER A 46 -10.95 6.71 10.18
N ARG A 47 -11.89 6.03 9.52
CA ARG A 47 -11.59 4.95 8.58
C ARG A 47 -11.28 5.51 7.21
N GLU A 48 -10.25 4.95 6.56
CA GLU A 48 -9.95 5.20 5.15
C GLU A 48 -9.80 6.69 4.83
N LYS A 49 -9.08 7.42 5.67
CA LYS A 49 -8.79 8.83 5.39
C LYS A 49 -7.98 8.94 4.09
N SER A 50 -8.55 9.60 3.10
CA SER A 50 -7.86 9.89 1.83
C SER A 50 -7.28 11.30 1.88
N ILE A 51 -5.99 11.42 1.62
CA ILE A 51 -5.28 12.68 1.52
C ILE A 51 -4.82 12.85 0.08
N VAL A 52 -5.39 13.84 -0.61
CA VAL A 52 -5.04 14.18 -2.00
C VAL A 52 -4.76 15.68 -2.07
N TYR A 53 -3.50 16.03 -2.09
CA TYR A 53 -3.08 17.44 -2.14
C TYR A 53 -3.33 18.08 -3.51
N HIS A 54 -3.04 17.35 -4.60
CA HIS A 54 -3.24 17.80 -5.98
C HIS A 54 -3.43 16.59 -6.89
N PRO A 55 -4.26 16.67 -7.96
CA PRO A 55 -4.51 15.53 -8.86
C PRO A 55 -3.27 14.92 -9.53
N GLU A 56 -2.21 15.72 -9.72
CA GLU A 56 -0.96 15.25 -10.32
C GLU A 56 -0.04 14.52 -9.34
N TYR A 57 -0.29 14.63 -8.03
CA TYR A 57 0.50 13.94 -7.02
C TYR A 57 -0.19 12.67 -6.57
N LYS A 58 0.62 11.71 -6.14
CA LYS A 58 0.10 10.46 -5.60
C LYS A 58 -0.60 10.72 -4.27
N GLY A 59 -1.92 10.63 -4.26
CA GLY A 59 -2.70 10.62 -3.02
C GLY A 59 -2.39 9.39 -2.16
N VAL A 60 -2.70 9.46 -0.88
CA VAL A 60 -2.63 8.35 0.05
C VAL A 60 -4.00 8.04 0.60
N ARG A 61 -4.26 6.75 0.84
CA ARG A 61 -5.43 6.26 1.55
C ARG A 61 -4.90 5.51 2.76
N LEU A 62 -5.24 6.00 3.93
CA LEU A 62 -4.82 5.45 5.21
C LEU A 62 -5.87 4.44 5.68
N ASP A 63 -5.44 3.24 6.11
CA ASP A 63 -6.37 2.18 6.50
C ASP A 63 -7.13 2.57 7.78
N VAL A 64 -6.40 3.01 8.81
CA VAL A 64 -6.95 3.53 10.07
C VAL A 64 -6.18 4.80 10.44
N TYR A 65 -6.89 5.90 10.59
CA TYR A 65 -6.33 7.16 11.04
C TYR A 65 -6.95 7.54 12.38
N ALA A 66 -6.11 7.83 13.35
CA ALA A 66 -6.55 8.16 14.69
C ALA A 66 -5.81 9.40 15.22
N LYS A 67 -6.44 10.05 16.23
CA LYS A 67 -5.90 11.21 16.93
C LYS A 67 -6.20 11.05 18.41
N ASP A 68 -5.22 11.33 19.27
CA ASP A 68 -5.39 11.29 20.74
C ASP A 68 -5.72 12.66 21.32
N GLU A 69 -5.88 12.71 22.64
CA GLU A 69 -6.13 13.94 23.43
C GLU A 69 -4.96 14.93 23.41
N CYS A 70 -3.74 14.44 23.17
CA CYS A 70 -2.53 15.26 23.04
C CYS A 70 -2.32 15.80 21.62
N GLN A 71 -3.28 15.57 20.73
CA GLN A 71 -3.23 15.92 19.31
C GLN A 71 -2.18 15.12 18.52
N SER A 72 -1.63 14.03 19.04
CA SER A 72 -0.78 13.13 18.27
C SER A 72 -1.60 12.37 17.24
N HIS A 73 -1.06 12.18 16.04
CA HIS A 73 -1.75 11.55 14.94
C HIS A 73 -1.14 10.20 14.57
N TYR A 74 -2.00 9.23 14.34
CA TYR A 74 -1.63 7.84 14.11
C TYR A 74 -2.19 7.35 12.78
N ASN A 75 -1.33 6.76 11.96
CA ASN A 75 -1.77 5.94 10.84
C ASN A 75 -1.38 4.49 11.10
N VAL A 76 -2.37 3.58 11.09
CA VAL A 76 -2.13 2.14 11.29
C VAL A 76 -2.53 1.39 10.03
N GLU A 77 -1.61 0.62 9.49
CA GLU A 77 -1.71 -0.09 8.22
C GLU A 77 -1.54 -1.60 8.39
N MET A 78 -2.45 -2.40 7.84
CA MET A 78 -2.32 -3.86 7.78
C MET A 78 -1.64 -4.29 6.47
N GLN A 79 -0.55 -5.04 6.55
CA GLN A 79 0.22 -5.49 5.39
C GLN A 79 0.35 -7.01 5.36
N MET A 80 -0.48 -7.67 4.52
CA MET A 80 -0.51 -9.12 4.37
C MET A 80 0.58 -9.67 3.45
N LYS A 81 1.16 -8.83 2.62
CA LYS A 81 2.16 -9.24 1.62
C LYS A 81 3.29 -8.25 1.56
N ARG A 82 4.51 -8.76 1.40
CA ARG A 82 5.69 -7.93 1.19
C ARG A 82 5.48 -7.05 -0.05
N LYS A 83 5.58 -5.74 0.14
CA LYS A 83 5.60 -4.75 -0.94
C LYS A 83 6.97 -4.08 -0.95
N ALA A 84 7.47 -3.77 -2.14
CA ALA A 84 8.71 -3.02 -2.29
C ALA A 84 8.59 -1.63 -1.65
N ALA A 85 9.73 -1.11 -1.17
CA ALA A 85 9.88 0.27 -0.73
C ALA A 85 8.97 0.69 0.46
N LEU A 86 8.67 -0.19 1.42
CA LEU A 86 7.87 0.14 2.61
C LEU A 86 8.44 1.35 3.37
N GLY A 87 9.77 1.47 3.53
CA GLY A 87 10.40 2.63 4.16
C GLY A 87 10.18 3.95 3.38
N LYS A 88 10.13 3.92 2.03
CA LYS A 88 9.76 5.10 1.25
C LYS A 88 8.28 5.42 1.37
N ARG A 89 7.43 4.40 1.46
CA ARG A 89 6.00 4.55 1.65
C ARG A 89 5.69 5.16 3.02
N SER A 90 6.33 4.71 4.09
CA SER A 90 6.14 5.28 5.42
C SER A 90 6.53 6.76 5.48
N ARG A 91 7.69 7.12 4.88
CA ARG A 91 8.09 8.51 4.76
C ARG A 91 7.07 9.36 3.98
N TYR A 92 6.54 8.82 2.88
CA TYR A 92 5.56 9.54 2.07
C TYR A 92 4.24 9.74 2.82
N TYR A 93 3.78 8.73 3.54
CA TYR A 93 2.58 8.84 4.38
C TYR A 93 2.74 9.92 5.45
N GLN A 94 3.88 9.93 6.12
CA GLN A 94 4.18 10.92 7.14
C GLN A 94 4.20 12.35 6.57
N SER A 95 4.85 12.56 5.42
CA SER A 95 4.86 13.86 4.75
C SER A 95 3.47 14.32 4.34
N GLN A 96 2.58 13.41 3.93
CA GLN A 96 1.19 13.77 3.59
C GLN A 96 0.38 14.13 4.84
N MET A 97 0.62 13.43 5.96
CA MET A 97 0.02 13.80 7.25
C MET A 97 0.49 15.19 7.69
N ASP A 98 1.80 15.44 7.67
CA ASP A 98 2.39 16.72 8.05
C ASP A 98 1.83 17.89 7.23
N MET A 99 1.69 17.71 5.90
CA MET A 99 1.10 18.73 5.02
C MET A 99 -0.37 19.05 5.32
N GLU A 100 -1.11 18.09 5.85
CA GLU A 100 -2.51 18.31 6.23
C GLU A 100 -2.64 18.95 7.62
N LEU A 101 -1.65 18.71 8.48
CA LEU A 101 -1.68 19.11 9.88
C LEU A 101 -1.14 20.50 10.14
N LEU A 102 -0.36 21.09 9.22
CA LEU A 102 0.20 22.43 9.35
C LEU A 102 -0.32 23.33 8.23
N LEU A 103 -1.09 24.33 8.59
CA LEU A 103 -1.68 25.25 7.62
C LEU A 103 -0.75 26.44 7.30
N SER A 104 -1.04 27.12 6.20
CA SER A 104 -0.26 28.31 5.80
C SER A 104 -0.34 29.41 6.86
N GLY A 105 0.82 29.82 7.36
CA GLY A 105 0.94 30.88 8.37
C GLY A 105 1.07 30.37 9.81
N GLU A 106 0.93 29.08 10.04
CA GLU A 106 1.19 28.45 11.34
C GLU A 106 2.70 28.27 11.57
N ASP A 107 3.13 28.29 12.81
CA ASP A 107 4.51 28.02 13.19
C ASP A 107 4.83 26.53 13.17
N TYR A 108 6.05 26.16 12.83
CA TYR A 108 6.47 24.76 12.79
C TYR A 108 6.39 24.07 14.14
N SER A 109 6.40 24.80 15.26
CA SER A 109 6.20 24.26 16.63
C SER A 109 4.78 23.73 16.87
N GLU A 110 3.81 24.11 16.02
CA GLU A 110 2.43 23.60 16.09
C GLU A 110 2.26 22.23 15.41
N LEU A 111 3.29 21.76 14.67
CA LEU A 111 3.22 20.46 14.03
C LEU A 111 3.20 19.34 15.11
N PRO A 112 2.12 18.54 15.17
CA PRO A 112 1.98 17.52 16.20
C PRO A 112 2.86 16.30 15.96
N ASP A 113 3.02 15.48 16.98
CA ASP A 113 3.67 14.17 16.85
C ASP A 113 2.88 13.26 15.90
N THR A 114 3.59 12.57 15.01
CA THR A 114 2.99 11.68 14.01
C THR A 114 3.60 10.27 14.06
N TYR A 115 2.72 9.28 14.00
CA TYR A 115 3.08 7.88 14.07
C TYR A 115 2.57 7.13 12.84
N VAL A 116 3.46 6.42 12.16
CA VAL A 116 3.08 5.50 11.07
C VAL A 116 3.41 4.09 11.50
N ILE A 117 2.38 3.27 11.68
CA ILE A 117 2.48 1.90 12.22
C ILE A 117 2.06 0.91 11.14
N PHE A 118 2.97 0.02 10.76
CA PHE A 118 2.68 -1.11 9.87
C PHE A 118 2.61 -2.41 10.66
N ILE A 119 1.51 -3.14 10.55
CA ILE A 119 1.38 -4.50 11.06
C ILE A 119 1.60 -5.45 9.89
N CYS A 120 2.72 -6.17 9.87
CA CYS A 120 3.17 -7.00 8.76
C CYS A 120 2.99 -8.49 9.08
N ASP A 121 2.27 -9.23 8.23
CA ASP A 121 2.22 -10.70 8.28
C ASP A 121 3.44 -11.34 7.58
N PHE A 122 4.58 -10.70 7.72
CA PHE A 122 5.91 -11.11 7.25
C PHE A 122 6.96 -10.25 7.97
N ASP A 123 8.22 -10.72 8.00
CA ASP A 123 9.31 -9.92 8.53
C ASP A 123 9.80 -8.89 7.49
N PRO A 124 9.62 -7.57 7.70
CA PRO A 124 9.99 -6.56 6.72
C PRO A 124 11.51 -6.36 6.58
N PHE A 125 12.31 -6.71 7.61
CA PHE A 125 13.75 -6.45 7.67
C PHE A 125 14.61 -7.70 7.82
N GLU A 126 14.00 -8.88 7.99
CA GLU A 126 14.68 -10.20 8.09
C GLU A 126 15.61 -10.33 9.33
N GLU A 127 15.31 -9.57 10.40
CA GLU A 127 16.06 -9.63 11.67
C GLU A 127 15.27 -10.35 12.79
N GLU A 128 14.12 -10.96 12.47
CA GLU A 128 13.30 -11.77 13.36
C GLU A 128 12.80 -11.02 14.62
N LYS A 129 12.72 -9.69 14.57
CA LYS A 129 12.17 -8.91 15.68
C LYS A 129 10.66 -8.74 15.54
N TYR A 130 9.93 -8.73 16.68
CA TYR A 130 8.49 -8.43 16.71
C TYR A 130 8.17 -6.97 16.42
N ARG A 131 9.09 -6.05 16.78
CA ARG A 131 8.92 -4.61 16.61
C ARG A 131 10.21 -3.96 16.14
N TYR A 132 10.09 -3.09 15.15
CA TYR A 132 11.15 -2.21 14.64
C TYR A 132 10.65 -0.78 14.76
N THR A 133 11.31 0.02 15.58
CA THR A 133 10.97 1.44 15.78
C THR A 133 12.05 2.31 15.19
N PHE A 134 11.65 3.24 14.32
CA PHE A 134 12.55 4.16 13.65
C PHE A 134 12.26 5.59 14.10
N LYS A 135 13.30 6.27 14.55
CA LYS A 135 13.36 7.71 14.87
C LYS A 135 14.61 8.29 14.24
N MET A 136 14.65 9.62 14.06
CA MET A 136 15.79 10.28 13.46
C MET A 136 16.87 10.57 14.51
N ASN A 137 18.02 9.92 14.34
CA ASN A 137 19.18 10.07 15.23
C ASN A 137 20.35 10.68 14.48
N CYS A 138 21.16 11.50 15.18
CA CYS A 138 22.43 12.02 14.66
C CYS A 138 23.45 10.87 14.52
N LYS A 139 23.91 10.64 13.30
CA LYS A 139 24.88 9.57 13.00
C LYS A 139 26.23 9.81 13.72
N GLU A 140 26.66 11.05 13.81
CA GLU A 140 27.96 11.43 14.37
C GLU A 140 28.02 11.23 15.88
N SER A 141 26.95 11.50 16.60
CA SER A 141 26.89 11.33 18.06
C SER A 141 26.35 9.96 18.49
N GLY A 142 25.48 9.35 17.69
CA GLY A 142 24.75 8.12 18.03
C GLY A 142 23.76 8.24 19.20
N LYS A 143 23.72 9.39 19.86
CA LYS A 143 22.90 9.63 21.06
C LYS A 143 21.90 10.77 20.91
N THR A 144 22.17 11.73 20.01
CA THR A 144 21.32 12.90 19.81
C THR A 144 20.16 12.56 18.91
N ASN A 145 18.95 12.70 19.41
CA ASN A 145 17.71 12.59 18.63
C ASN A 145 17.40 13.93 17.98
N LEU A 146 16.76 13.89 16.80
CA LEU A 146 16.34 15.11 16.11
C LEU A 146 15.13 15.79 16.81
N GLU A 147 14.36 15.01 17.56
CA GLU A 147 13.14 15.45 18.26
C GLU A 147 12.11 16.09 17.33
N ASP A 148 11.97 15.51 16.14
CA ASP A 148 11.09 16.01 15.08
C ASP A 148 9.64 15.48 15.19
N GLY A 149 9.28 14.84 16.29
CA GLY A 149 7.92 14.30 16.54
C GLY A 149 7.54 13.09 15.69
N ARG A 150 8.42 12.62 14.78
CA ARG A 150 8.11 11.48 13.90
C ARG A 150 8.52 10.15 14.49
N THR A 151 7.61 9.18 14.42
CA THR A 151 7.90 7.80 14.78
C THR A 151 7.32 6.85 13.74
N ILE A 152 8.12 5.90 13.27
CA ILE A 152 7.67 4.85 12.35
C ILE A 152 7.88 3.51 13.05
N VAL A 153 6.82 2.69 13.11
CA VAL A 153 6.85 1.38 13.74
C VAL A 153 6.46 0.31 12.71
N PHE A 154 7.28 -0.71 12.59
CA PHE A 154 6.93 -1.94 11.88
C PHE A 154 6.78 -3.06 12.89
N LEU A 155 5.61 -3.67 12.92
CA LEU A 155 5.32 -4.88 13.68
C LEU A 155 5.40 -6.09 12.76
N ASN A 156 5.97 -7.16 13.27
CA ASN A 156 6.18 -8.41 12.53
C ASN A 156 5.51 -9.55 13.28
N THR A 157 4.53 -10.22 12.68
CA THR A 157 3.84 -11.37 13.30
C THR A 157 4.73 -12.63 13.37
N HIS A 158 5.90 -12.61 12.75
CA HIS A 158 6.87 -13.71 12.69
C HIS A 158 8.13 -13.47 13.54
N GLY A 159 8.08 -12.52 14.48
CA GLY A 159 9.20 -12.25 15.40
C GLY A 159 9.57 -13.47 16.26
N LYS A 160 10.79 -13.45 16.82
CA LYS A 160 11.30 -14.51 17.71
C LYS A 160 11.89 -13.99 19.02
N ASN A 161 11.94 -12.69 19.21
CA ASN A 161 12.54 -12.02 20.38
C ASN A 161 11.50 -11.71 21.46
N GLU A 162 10.71 -12.70 21.90
CA GLU A 162 9.60 -12.51 22.85
C GLU A 162 10.04 -11.86 24.18
N SER A 163 11.28 -12.09 24.63
CA SER A 163 11.80 -11.50 25.88
C SER A 163 12.17 -10.02 25.78
N GLU A 164 12.20 -9.44 24.56
CA GLU A 164 12.61 -8.06 24.31
C GLU A 164 11.40 -7.11 24.12
N VAL A 165 10.19 -7.64 24.10
CA VAL A 165 8.96 -6.88 23.87
C VAL A 165 7.87 -7.29 24.86
N PRO A 166 6.89 -6.43 25.16
CA PRO A 166 5.80 -6.77 26.08
C PRO A 166 5.04 -8.04 25.64
N LYS A 167 4.70 -8.88 26.62
CA LYS A 167 3.94 -10.13 26.38
C LYS A 167 2.63 -9.86 25.67
N GLU A 168 1.95 -8.79 26.03
CA GLU A 168 0.68 -8.35 25.46
C GLU A 168 0.80 -8.04 23.96
N LEU A 169 1.91 -7.40 23.53
CA LEU A 169 2.19 -7.16 22.13
C LEU A 169 2.45 -8.47 21.36
N VAL A 170 3.23 -9.39 21.96
CA VAL A 170 3.50 -10.71 21.38
C VAL A 170 2.21 -11.49 21.19
N THR A 171 1.35 -11.51 22.22
CA THR A 171 0.05 -12.20 22.19
C THR A 171 -0.84 -11.63 21.09
N PHE A 172 -0.94 -10.31 20.98
CA PHE A 172 -1.68 -9.65 19.90
C PHE A 172 -1.12 -10.03 18.51
N LEU A 173 0.19 -10.03 18.32
CA LEU A 173 0.80 -10.38 17.03
C LEU A 173 0.62 -11.86 16.68
N LYS A 174 0.64 -12.76 17.66
CA LYS A 174 0.27 -14.18 17.49
C LYS A 174 -1.21 -14.33 17.07
N TYR A 175 -2.10 -13.55 17.67
CA TYR A 175 -3.51 -13.50 17.28
C TYR A 175 -3.68 -13.00 15.83
N VAL A 176 -3.01 -11.92 15.44
CA VAL A 176 -3.03 -11.41 14.06
C VAL A 176 -2.52 -12.47 13.08
N LYS A 177 -1.46 -13.21 13.42
CA LYS A 177 -0.90 -14.27 12.57
C LYS A 177 -1.84 -15.44 12.37
N ALA A 178 -2.70 -15.73 13.33
CA ALA A 178 -3.56 -16.93 13.34
C ALA A 178 -4.42 -17.04 12.06
N ASP A 179 -4.69 -18.25 11.64
CA ASP A 179 -5.70 -18.55 10.65
C ASP A 179 -7.12 -18.47 11.27
N LEU A 180 -8.15 -18.77 10.48
CA LEU A 180 -9.53 -18.63 10.96
C LEU A 180 -9.80 -19.50 12.20
N ALA A 181 -9.34 -20.74 12.23
CA ALA A 181 -9.56 -21.64 13.36
C ALA A 181 -8.75 -21.20 14.58
N GLY A 182 -7.46 -20.93 14.40
CA GLY A 182 -6.59 -20.46 15.47
C GLY A 182 -6.98 -19.08 16.02
N SER A 183 -7.63 -18.21 15.23
CA SER A 183 -8.11 -16.90 15.69
C SER A 183 -9.31 -16.98 16.65
N GLU A 184 -9.93 -18.16 16.80
CA GLU A 184 -11.05 -18.41 17.73
C GLU A 184 -10.59 -19.12 19.02
N GLU A 185 -9.31 -19.50 19.11
CA GLU A 185 -8.73 -20.08 20.33
C GLU A 185 -8.56 -19.04 21.45
N ALA A 186 -8.39 -19.50 22.69
CA ALA A 186 -8.11 -18.64 23.82
C ALA A 186 -6.64 -18.16 23.79
N PHE A 187 -6.42 -16.86 23.96
CA PHE A 187 -5.10 -16.23 23.99
C PHE A 187 -4.66 -15.78 25.38
N ASP A 188 -5.51 -15.95 26.40
CA ASP A 188 -5.27 -15.47 27.79
C ASP A 188 -4.89 -13.97 27.85
N ASP A 189 -5.54 -13.15 27.01
CA ASP A 189 -5.37 -11.71 26.94
C ASP A 189 -6.73 -11.04 26.75
N SER A 190 -7.11 -10.17 27.70
CA SER A 190 -8.43 -9.53 27.72
C SER A 190 -8.70 -8.65 26.52
N TYR A 191 -7.67 -8.04 25.94
CA TYR A 191 -7.83 -7.23 24.73
C TYR A 191 -8.05 -8.11 23.49
N VAL A 192 -7.33 -9.21 23.37
CA VAL A 192 -7.57 -10.18 22.28
C VAL A 192 -8.98 -10.75 22.38
N GLU A 193 -9.44 -11.10 23.60
CA GLU A 193 -10.83 -11.53 23.83
C GLU A 193 -11.85 -10.47 23.40
N GLN A 194 -11.59 -9.20 23.75
CA GLN A 194 -12.42 -8.06 23.32
C GLN A 194 -12.49 -7.99 21.78
N LEU A 195 -11.34 -8.11 21.09
CA LEU A 195 -11.29 -8.11 19.63
C LEU A 195 -12.05 -9.29 19.03
N GLN A 196 -11.90 -10.49 19.59
CA GLN A 196 -12.65 -11.68 19.15
C GLN A 196 -14.15 -11.51 19.30
N ASP A 197 -14.62 -10.94 20.44
CA ASP A 197 -16.03 -10.64 20.68
C ASP A 197 -16.55 -9.61 19.68
N PHE A 198 -15.78 -8.59 19.40
CA PHE A 198 -16.14 -7.56 18.45
C PHE A 198 -16.22 -8.13 17.02
N ILE A 199 -15.28 -8.96 16.61
CA ILE A 199 -15.30 -9.66 15.31
C ILE A 199 -16.52 -10.58 15.21
N ARG A 200 -16.89 -11.30 16.27
CA ARG A 200 -18.10 -12.13 16.28
C ARG A 200 -19.37 -11.30 16.04
N LYS A 201 -19.45 -10.10 16.64
CA LYS A 201 -20.55 -9.17 16.41
C LYS A 201 -20.58 -8.67 14.95
N ILE A 202 -19.43 -8.29 14.38
CA ILE A 202 -19.31 -7.90 12.96
C ILE A 202 -19.78 -9.05 12.05
N LYS A 203 -19.28 -10.27 12.26
CA LYS A 203 -19.64 -11.45 11.45
C LYS A 203 -21.13 -11.85 11.56
N GLY A 204 -21.80 -11.45 12.64
CA GLY A 204 -23.24 -11.65 12.84
C GLY A 204 -24.12 -10.51 12.34
N SER A 205 -23.55 -9.39 11.90
CA SER A 205 -24.28 -8.19 11.49
C SER A 205 -24.62 -8.25 9.99
N ARG A 206 -25.91 -8.14 9.68
CA ARG A 206 -26.39 -8.02 8.29
C ARG A 206 -25.88 -6.75 7.61
N GLU A 207 -25.86 -5.65 8.33
CA GLU A 207 -25.32 -4.38 7.82
C GLU A 207 -23.86 -4.51 7.40
N MET A 208 -23.03 -5.18 8.23
CA MET A 208 -21.64 -5.40 7.91
C MET A 208 -21.43 -6.37 6.75
N GLU A 209 -22.32 -7.34 6.56
CA GLU A 209 -22.31 -8.22 5.37
C GLU A 209 -22.61 -7.43 4.08
N GLU A 210 -23.59 -6.52 4.12
CA GLU A 210 -23.91 -5.62 3.00
C GLU A 210 -22.74 -4.67 2.68
N ARG A 211 -22.13 -4.05 3.70
CA ARG A 211 -20.92 -3.21 3.54
C ARG A 211 -19.74 -3.99 2.97
N PHE A 212 -19.53 -5.23 3.40
CA PHE A 212 -18.48 -6.09 2.87
C PHE A 212 -18.72 -6.43 1.40
N MET A 213 -19.96 -6.70 0.99
CA MET A 213 -20.28 -6.94 -0.42
C MET A 213 -19.96 -5.74 -1.31
N ILE A 214 -20.32 -4.53 -0.85
CA ILE A 214 -19.99 -3.28 -1.57
C ILE A 214 -18.47 -3.11 -1.68
N PHE A 215 -17.76 -3.33 -0.59
CA PHE A 215 -16.29 -3.25 -0.57
C PHE A 215 -15.62 -4.25 -1.54
N GLU A 216 -16.09 -5.50 -1.58
CA GLU A 216 -15.61 -6.51 -2.52
C GLU A 216 -15.88 -6.12 -3.98
N GLU A 217 -17.03 -5.48 -4.26
CA GLU A 217 -17.37 -5.01 -5.59
C GLU A 217 -16.46 -3.85 -6.03
N MET A 218 -16.27 -2.85 -5.17
CA MET A 218 -15.31 -1.75 -5.41
C MET A 218 -13.90 -2.26 -5.69
N LEU A 219 -13.40 -3.21 -4.88
CA LEU A 219 -12.08 -3.81 -5.11
C LEU A 219 -11.98 -4.56 -6.45
N LYS A 220 -13.08 -5.15 -6.89
CA LYS A 220 -13.14 -5.83 -8.17
C LYS A 220 -13.08 -4.84 -9.35
N GLU A 221 -13.80 -3.73 -9.22
CA GLU A 221 -13.79 -2.65 -10.19
C GLU A 221 -12.41 -1.99 -10.30
N GLU A 222 -11.81 -1.58 -9.18
CA GLU A 222 -10.45 -1.03 -9.15
C GLU A 222 -9.42 -1.95 -9.79
N ARG A 223 -9.53 -3.28 -9.55
CA ARG A 223 -8.65 -4.27 -10.20
C ARG A 223 -8.88 -4.38 -11.69
N ALA A 224 -10.14 -4.31 -12.13
CA ALA A 224 -10.49 -4.38 -13.55
C ALA A 224 -9.97 -3.14 -14.30
N GLU A 225 -10.15 -1.96 -13.71
CA GLU A 225 -9.62 -0.70 -14.24
C GLU A 225 -8.09 -0.70 -14.31
N GLY A 226 -7.43 -1.10 -13.20
CA GLY A 226 -5.96 -1.22 -13.17
C GLY A 226 -5.42 -2.20 -14.20
N PHE A 227 -6.11 -3.33 -14.42
CA PHE A 227 -5.73 -4.29 -15.44
C PHE A 227 -5.94 -3.75 -16.87
N ALA A 228 -7.07 -3.04 -17.10
CA ALA A 228 -7.36 -2.43 -18.39
C ALA A 228 -6.31 -1.35 -18.74
N LYS A 229 -6.01 -0.46 -17.77
CA LYS A 229 -5.01 0.59 -17.91
C LYS A 229 -3.61 0.01 -18.18
N GLY A 230 -3.16 -0.94 -17.37
CA GLY A 230 -1.85 -1.57 -17.55
C GLY A 230 -1.72 -2.32 -18.89
N ARG A 231 -2.84 -2.91 -19.38
CA ARG A 231 -2.86 -3.52 -20.72
C ARG A 231 -2.73 -2.47 -21.83
N GLU A 232 -3.43 -1.35 -21.69
CA GLU A 232 -3.38 -0.26 -22.67
C GLU A 232 -1.97 0.36 -22.71
N GLU A 233 -1.39 0.67 -21.55
CA GLU A 233 -0.01 1.18 -21.42
C GLU A 233 1.00 0.21 -22.04
N GLY A 234 0.90 -1.08 -21.74
CA GLY A 234 1.79 -2.12 -22.34
C GLY A 234 1.64 -2.26 -23.83
N LEU A 235 0.42 -2.12 -24.38
CA LEU A 235 0.21 -2.10 -25.83
C LEU A 235 0.79 -0.84 -26.50
N GLN A 236 0.67 0.30 -25.84
CA GLN A 236 1.23 1.57 -26.33
C GLN A 236 2.77 1.52 -26.32
N GLU A 237 3.38 1.04 -25.24
CA GLU A 237 4.83 0.86 -25.13
C GLU A 237 5.36 -0.13 -26.16
N GLY A 238 4.68 -1.25 -26.34
CA GLY A 238 5.02 -2.25 -27.36
C GLY A 238 4.95 -1.69 -28.77
N ARG A 239 3.94 -0.85 -29.09
CA ARG A 239 3.84 -0.15 -30.38
C ARG A 239 5.00 0.84 -30.60
N SER A 240 5.30 1.66 -29.58
CA SER A 240 6.42 2.61 -29.64
C SER A 240 7.74 1.89 -29.92
N THR A 241 8.03 0.83 -29.16
CA THR A 241 9.24 0.02 -29.33
C THR A 241 9.35 -0.58 -30.73
N LEU A 242 8.24 -1.10 -31.28
CA LEU A 242 8.24 -1.65 -32.64
C LEU A 242 8.50 -0.57 -33.72
N LYS A 243 7.89 0.62 -33.57
CA LYS A 243 8.12 1.75 -34.47
C LYS A 243 9.58 2.21 -34.44
N GLU A 244 10.12 2.42 -33.25
CA GLU A 244 11.51 2.82 -33.05
C GLU A 244 12.49 1.79 -33.65
N THR A 245 12.24 0.49 -33.39
CA THR A 245 13.08 -0.58 -33.90
C THR A 245 13.00 -0.66 -35.44
N LEU A 246 11.81 -0.49 -36.02
CA LEU A 246 11.61 -0.46 -37.45
C LEU A 246 12.38 0.71 -38.10
N LEU A 247 12.28 1.91 -37.53
CA LEU A 247 12.97 3.08 -37.99
C LEU A 247 14.49 2.91 -37.93
N LEU A 248 15.03 2.43 -36.80
CA LEU A 248 16.46 2.11 -36.65
C LEU A 248 16.93 1.09 -37.69
N PHE A 249 16.09 0.10 -37.98
CA PHE A 249 16.43 -0.87 -38.99
C PHE A 249 16.46 -0.26 -40.41
N LEU A 250 15.50 0.59 -40.73
CA LEU A 250 15.42 1.23 -42.07
C LEU A 250 16.56 2.22 -42.29
N GLN A 251 17.10 2.85 -41.25
CA GLN A 251 18.26 3.76 -41.33
C GLN A 251 19.54 3.08 -41.95
N LYS A 252 19.64 1.75 -41.87
CA LYS A 252 20.77 1.05 -42.56
C LYS A 252 20.69 1.13 -44.08
N PHE A 253 19.54 1.42 -44.65
CA PHE A 253 19.38 1.59 -46.11
C PHE A 253 19.64 3.05 -46.57
N GLY A 254 19.81 3.99 -45.61
CA GLY A 254 19.98 5.42 -45.85
C GLY A 254 18.94 6.26 -45.15
N ASP A 255 18.80 7.53 -45.54
CA ASP A 255 17.81 8.44 -44.99
C ASP A 255 16.39 7.96 -45.34
N VAL A 256 15.55 7.86 -44.30
CA VAL A 256 14.15 7.45 -44.48
C VAL A 256 13.31 8.69 -44.82
N PRO A 257 12.55 8.67 -45.94
CA PRO A 257 11.71 9.78 -46.36
C PRO A 257 10.64 10.13 -45.32
N ASP A 258 10.31 11.42 -45.22
CA ASP A 258 9.34 11.95 -44.24
C ASP A 258 7.97 11.26 -44.37
N GLU A 259 7.51 10.97 -45.58
CA GLU A 259 6.26 10.27 -45.86
C GLU A 259 6.23 8.86 -45.22
N VAL A 260 7.34 8.14 -45.23
CA VAL A 260 7.48 6.82 -44.63
C VAL A 260 7.53 6.92 -43.09
N LEU A 261 8.22 7.94 -42.57
CA LEU A 261 8.26 8.25 -41.15
C LEU A 261 6.85 8.52 -40.61
N GLU A 262 6.09 9.38 -41.28
CA GLU A 262 4.72 9.71 -40.88
C GLU A 262 3.79 8.49 -40.92
N GLN A 263 3.88 7.64 -41.93
CA GLN A 263 3.09 6.43 -42.02
C GLN A 263 3.40 5.45 -40.90
N ILE A 264 4.68 5.24 -40.56
CA ILE A 264 5.08 4.37 -39.45
C ILE A 264 4.61 4.96 -38.13
N GLN A 265 4.72 6.27 -37.92
CA GLN A 265 4.27 6.90 -36.71
C GLN A 265 2.74 6.90 -36.54
N ALA A 266 1.99 7.04 -37.61
CA ALA A 266 0.54 7.00 -37.61
C ALA A 266 -0.04 5.61 -37.37
N GLN A 267 0.72 4.53 -37.70
CA GLN A 267 0.21 3.15 -37.61
C GLN A 267 -0.10 2.76 -36.16
N GLN A 268 -1.31 2.26 -35.92
CA GLN A 268 -1.79 1.80 -34.60
C GLN A 268 -1.93 0.29 -34.47
N ASP A 269 -1.97 -0.43 -35.60
CA ASP A 269 -2.12 -1.87 -35.62
C ASP A 269 -0.78 -2.58 -35.40
N MET A 270 -0.69 -3.38 -34.36
CA MET A 270 0.50 -4.14 -33.99
C MET A 270 0.86 -5.21 -35.01
N GLU A 271 -0.12 -5.83 -35.66
CA GLU A 271 0.14 -6.88 -36.66
C GLU A 271 0.71 -6.26 -37.94
N VAL A 272 0.21 -5.09 -38.32
CA VAL A 272 0.77 -4.33 -39.45
C VAL A 272 2.22 -3.93 -39.14
N LEU A 273 2.50 -3.40 -37.97
CA LEU A 273 3.87 -3.04 -37.57
C LEU A 273 4.81 -4.25 -37.55
N LYS A 274 4.36 -5.41 -37.09
CA LYS A 274 5.14 -6.67 -37.17
C LYS A 274 5.40 -7.11 -38.58
N ASN A 275 4.38 -7.02 -39.43
CA ASN A 275 4.53 -7.37 -40.86
C ASN A 275 5.52 -6.43 -41.56
N TRP A 276 5.45 -5.13 -41.27
CA TRP A 276 6.43 -4.17 -41.78
C TRP A 276 7.84 -4.46 -41.30
N MET A 277 8.00 -4.85 -40.04
CA MET A 277 9.29 -5.29 -39.49
C MET A 277 9.83 -6.51 -40.26
N GLN A 278 9.01 -7.52 -40.49
CA GLN A 278 9.41 -8.70 -41.26
C GLN A 278 9.78 -8.34 -42.73
N THR A 279 8.99 -7.48 -43.36
CA THR A 279 9.25 -6.96 -44.69
C THR A 279 10.58 -6.21 -44.74
N ALA A 280 10.84 -5.33 -43.77
CA ALA A 280 12.11 -4.62 -43.68
C ALA A 280 13.32 -5.56 -43.56
N PHE A 281 13.20 -6.65 -42.79
CA PHE A 281 14.25 -7.68 -42.66
C PHE A 281 14.53 -8.41 -43.97
N GLN A 282 13.52 -8.61 -44.82
CA GLN A 282 13.62 -9.33 -46.10
C GLN A 282 14.05 -8.42 -47.23
N SER A 283 13.89 -7.10 -47.10
CA SER A 283 14.23 -6.13 -48.14
C SER A 283 15.73 -5.84 -48.18
N LYS A 284 16.23 -5.60 -49.38
CA LYS A 284 17.63 -5.23 -49.62
C LYS A 284 17.84 -3.72 -49.79
N THR A 285 16.77 -3.00 -50.13
CA THR A 285 16.77 -1.54 -50.26
C THR A 285 15.52 -0.93 -49.62
N LEU A 286 15.55 0.37 -49.39
CA LEU A 286 14.41 1.10 -48.87
C LEU A 286 13.23 1.10 -49.86
N GLU A 287 13.50 1.24 -51.16
CA GLU A 287 12.47 1.21 -52.22
C GLU A 287 11.73 -0.13 -52.21
N GLU A 288 12.45 -1.24 -52.03
CA GLU A 288 11.84 -2.57 -51.98
C GLU A 288 10.92 -2.70 -50.73
N PHE A 289 11.31 -2.11 -49.59
CA PHE A 289 10.47 -2.07 -48.41
C PHE A 289 9.20 -1.25 -48.67
N VAL A 290 9.33 -0.04 -49.19
CA VAL A 290 8.20 0.88 -49.45
C VAL A 290 7.18 0.29 -50.40
N GLN A 291 7.65 -0.46 -51.46
CA GLN A 291 6.74 -1.13 -52.38
C GLN A 291 5.92 -2.25 -51.75
N LYS A 292 6.38 -2.83 -50.64
CA LYS A 292 5.73 -3.96 -49.93
C LYS A 292 5.06 -3.53 -48.62
N MET A 293 5.24 -2.29 -48.19
CA MET A 293 4.63 -1.68 -46.99
C MET A 293 3.14 -1.42 -47.24
#